data_a1cb51e70b9772968fd32041c30947d6
#
_entry.id   a1cb51e70b9772968fd32041c30947d6
#
_cell.length_a   1.000
_cell.length_b   1.000
_cell.length_c   1.000
_cell.angle_alpha   90.00
_cell.angle_beta   90.00
_cell.angle_gamma   90.00
#
_symmetry.space_group_name_H-M   'P 1'
#
loop_
_entity.id
_entity.type
_entity.pdbx_description
1 polymer ?
#
loop_
_entity_poly.entity_id
_entity_poly.type
_entity_poly.pdbx_seq_one_letter_code
_entity_poly.pdbx_strand_id
1 'polypeptide(L)'
;ALSEEELAKAKEELKRIEKERPSSRSSYFGIVDLAGFPKDRYYLYKAHWMPDEPMAHILPHWNFPDRIGKITPVFVYSSGDEVELFLNGESLGRKKKEQYQYRFKWENVIYTPGELKAIAYKNGKLWATESVRTTGEPALLQVSAYKDKIKVADNELAFITVSIRDKTGSVVPTANHKIKCKLEGEGKIVATDNGDPTSLISFSATERETFNGFMLVVIKAHQGAKGKLRLIVESENLKSASVDINLL
;
A
#
# COMPACT_ATOMS: atom_id res chain seq x y z
N ALA A 1 -41.93 4.98 -8.91
CA ALA A 1 -41.18 5.58 -10.04
C ALA A 1 -40.87 7.02 -9.64
N LEU A 2 -39.67 7.50 -9.91
CA LEU A 2 -39.27 8.89 -9.70
C LEU A 2 -40.09 9.78 -10.63
N SER A 3 -40.47 10.97 -10.17
CA SER A 3 -41.08 12.00 -11.03
C SER A 3 -40.08 12.51 -12.07
N GLU A 4 -40.58 13.13 -13.13
CA GLU A 4 -39.73 13.72 -14.17
C GLU A 4 -38.76 14.79 -13.59
N GLU A 5 -39.20 15.54 -12.59
CA GLU A 5 -38.40 16.57 -11.91
C GLU A 5 -37.28 15.91 -11.05
N GLU A 6 -37.57 14.83 -10.33
CA GLU A 6 -36.59 14.08 -9.56
C GLU A 6 -35.57 13.39 -10.48
N LEU A 7 -36.00 12.91 -11.64
CA LEU A 7 -35.12 12.32 -12.65
C LEU A 7 -34.20 13.39 -13.29
N ALA A 8 -34.72 14.58 -13.54
CA ALA A 8 -33.92 15.70 -14.06
C ALA A 8 -32.83 16.12 -13.04
N LYS A 9 -33.21 16.29 -11.76
CA LYS A 9 -32.25 16.60 -10.68
C LYS A 9 -31.18 15.54 -10.51
N ALA A 10 -31.57 14.27 -10.55
CA ALA A 10 -30.63 13.16 -10.47
C ALA A 10 -29.64 13.13 -11.66
N LYS A 11 -30.11 13.46 -12.86
CA LYS A 11 -29.25 13.58 -14.06
C LYS A 11 -28.26 14.75 -13.97
N GLU A 12 -28.72 15.87 -13.43
CA GLU A 12 -27.85 17.03 -13.22
C GLU A 12 -26.78 16.78 -12.16
N GLU A 13 -27.17 16.15 -11.06
CA GLU A 13 -26.23 15.71 -10.01
C GLU A 13 -25.21 14.69 -10.52
N LEU A 14 -25.65 13.72 -11.32
CA LEU A 14 -24.76 12.76 -12.00
C LEU A 14 -23.73 13.46 -12.88
N LYS A 15 -24.16 14.44 -13.70
CA LYS A 15 -23.26 15.23 -14.55
C LYS A 15 -22.26 16.05 -13.72
N ARG A 16 -22.69 16.60 -12.57
CA ARG A 16 -21.81 17.31 -11.64
C ARG A 16 -20.77 16.38 -11.07
N ILE A 17 -21.18 15.22 -10.56
CA ILE A 17 -20.29 14.18 -9.99
C ILE A 17 -19.30 13.68 -11.05
N GLU A 18 -19.75 13.45 -12.29
CA GLU A 18 -18.87 13.04 -13.39
C GLU A 18 -17.84 14.11 -13.76
N LYS A 19 -18.22 15.38 -13.70
CA LYS A 19 -17.32 16.52 -13.97
C LYS A 19 -16.31 16.74 -12.85
N GLU A 20 -16.69 16.46 -11.60
CA GLU A 20 -15.85 16.59 -10.40
C GLU A 20 -14.97 15.35 -10.16
N ARG A 21 -15.23 14.24 -10.85
CA ARG A 21 -14.38 13.05 -10.74
C ARG A 21 -13.03 13.33 -11.36
N PRO A 22 -11.93 13.13 -10.62
CA PRO A 22 -10.61 13.21 -11.22
C PRO A 22 -10.48 12.19 -12.35
N SER A 23 -9.87 12.63 -13.46
CA SER A 23 -9.55 11.71 -14.56
C SER A 23 -8.74 10.54 -14.01
N SER A 24 -9.15 9.32 -14.36
CA SER A 24 -8.45 8.12 -13.93
C SER A 24 -7.54 7.62 -15.04
N ARG A 25 -6.26 7.38 -14.72
CA ARG A 25 -5.28 6.77 -15.63
C ARG A 25 -5.50 5.27 -15.76
N SER A 26 -6.06 4.65 -14.73
CA SER A 26 -6.26 3.19 -14.69
C SER A 26 -7.57 2.84 -13.99
N SER A 27 -8.00 1.58 -14.18
CA SER A 27 -9.14 1.02 -13.47
C SER A 27 -8.84 0.84 -11.98
N TYR A 28 -9.84 1.13 -11.14
CA TYR A 28 -9.79 0.87 -9.70
C TYR A 28 -9.94 -0.62 -9.34
N PHE A 29 -10.33 -1.47 -10.30
CA PHE A 29 -10.65 -2.88 -10.04
C PHE A 29 -9.44 -3.82 -9.96
N GLY A 30 -8.25 -3.37 -10.41
CA GLY A 30 -7.03 -4.17 -10.32
C GLY A 30 -6.71 -4.63 -8.90
N ILE A 31 -6.09 -5.80 -8.78
CA ILE A 31 -5.63 -6.36 -7.48
C ILE A 31 -4.29 -5.78 -7.05
N VAL A 32 -3.53 -5.23 -7.99
CA VAL A 32 -2.33 -4.41 -7.79
C VAL A 32 -2.57 -3.05 -8.43
N ASP A 33 -1.87 -2.03 -7.98
CA ASP A 33 -1.89 -0.72 -8.60
C ASP A 33 -0.88 -0.60 -9.76
N LEU A 34 -0.77 0.57 -10.38
CA LEU A 34 0.16 0.81 -11.51
C LEU A 34 1.64 0.73 -11.09
N ALA A 35 1.95 1.02 -9.84
CA ALA A 35 3.29 0.88 -9.29
C ALA A 35 3.63 -0.57 -8.90
N GLY A 36 2.65 -1.49 -9.01
CA GLY A 36 2.81 -2.90 -8.64
C GLY A 36 2.59 -3.19 -7.14
N PHE A 37 2.12 -2.22 -6.36
CA PHE A 37 1.81 -2.45 -4.95
C PHE A 37 0.50 -3.24 -4.80
N PRO A 38 0.50 -4.27 -3.93
CA PRO A 38 -0.70 -5.04 -3.64
C PRO A 38 -1.78 -4.17 -2.99
N LYS A 39 -3.02 -4.28 -3.48
CA LYS A 39 -4.20 -3.74 -2.81
C LYS A 39 -4.81 -4.79 -1.87
N ASP A 40 -5.72 -4.40 -0.98
CA ASP A 40 -6.39 -5.36 -0.09
C ASP A 40 -6.99 -6.56 -0.83
N ARG A 41 -7.53 -6.33 -2.03
CA ARG A 41 -8.09 -7.38 -2.87
C ARG A 41 -7.07 -8.42 -3.33
N TYR A 42 -5.79 -8.08 -3.45
CA TYR A 42 -4.70 -9.03 -3.72
C TYR A 42 -4.65 -10.11 -2.63
N TYR A 43 -4.75 -9.70 -1.37
CA TYR A 43 -4.71 -10.61 -0.23
C TYR A 43 -5.97 -11.48 -0.13
N LEU A 44 -7.12 -10.97 -0.58
CA LEU A 44 -8.32 -11.77 -0.72
C LEU A 44 -8.11 -12.92 -1.71
N TYR A 45 -7.59 -12.63 -2.91
CA TYR A 45 -7.29 -13.66 -3.90
C TYR A 45 -6.20 -14.61 -3.39
N LYS A 46 -5.13 -14.09 -2.78
CA LYS A 46 -4.06 -14.93 -2.23
C LYS A 46 -4.61 -15.92 -1.19
N ALA A 47 -5.48 -15.49 -0.30
CA ALA A 47 -6.10 -16.34 0.71
C ALA A 47 -6.88 -17.53 0.13
N HIS A 48 -7.44 -17.37 -1.09
CA HIS A 48 -8.27 -18.39 -1.73
C HIS A 48 -7.50 -19.22 -2.77
N TRP A 49 -6.56 -18.62 -3.49
CA TRP A 49 -5.80 -19.32 -4.53
C TRP A 49 -4.58 -20.06 -3.99
N MET A 50 -4.10 -19.65 -2.82
CA MET A 50 -2.95 -20.25 -2.14
C MET A 50 -3.35 -20.71 -0.73
N PRO A 51 -4.30 -21.66 -0.60
CA PRO A 51 -4.86 -22.03 0.70
C PRO A 51 -3.85 -22.68 1.65
N ASP A 52 -2.74 -23.20 1.12
CA ASP A 52 -1.67 -23.85 1.89
C ASP A 52 -0.53 -22.90 2.26
N GLU A 53 -0.60 -21.64 1.81
CA GLU A 53 0.33 -20.59 2.21
C GLU A 53 -0.19 -19.88 3.46
N PRO A 54 0.57 -19.87 4.58
CA PRO A 54 0.17 -19.14 5.78
C PRO A 54 0.06 -17.65 5.51
N MET A 55 -1.14 -17.09 5.71
CA MET A 55 -1.35 -15.65 5.59
C MET A 55 -2.53 -15.16 6.43
N ALA A 56 -2.39 -13.95 6.92
CA ALA A 56 -3.47 -13.09 7.41
C ALA A 56 -3.25 -11.69 6.85
N HIS A 57 -4.32 -10.94 6.60
CA HIS A 57 -4.28 -9.56 6.15
C HIS A 57 -5.42 -8.77 6.78
N ILE A 58 -5.04 -7.79 7.60
CA ILE A 58 -5.97 -6.92 8.32
C ILE A 58 -6.29 -5.71 7.45
N LEU A 59 -7.58 -5.40 7.32
CA LEU A 59 -8.05 -4.18 6.68
C LEU A 59 -9.19 -3.54 7.48
N PRO A 60 -9.28 -2.19 7.44
CA PRO A 60 -8.34 -1.23 6.86
C PRO A 60 -7.05 -1.08 7.70
N HIS A 61 -6.13 -0.23 7.26
CA HIS A 61 -5.05 0.24 8.12
C HIS A 61 -5.60 0.83 9.43
N TRP A 62 -4.76 0.97 10.47
CA TRP A 62 -5.26 1.43 11.78
C TRP A 62 -4.76 2.84 12.12
N ASN A 63 -5.05 3.81 11.22
CA ASN A 63 -4.59 5.21 11.33
C ASN A 63 -5.71 6.19 10.97
N PHE A 64 -6.64 6.40 11.90
CA PHE A 64 -7.84 7.22 11.72
C PHE A 64 -8.03 8.21 12.88
N PRO A 65 -7.24 9.31 12.94
CA PRO A 65 -7.31 10.27 14.07
C PRO A 65 -8.72 10.84 14.26
N ASP A 66 -9.49 11.03 13.19
CA ASP A 66 -10.85 11.58 13.22
C ASP A 66 -11.93 10.57 13.65
N ARG A 67 -11.55 9.32 13.90
CA ARG A 67 -12.48 8.25 14.27
C ARG A 67 -12.33 7.75 15.70
N ILE A 68 -11.55 8.41 16.53
CA ILE A 68 -11.39 8.02 17.95
C ILE A 68 -12.77 7.90 18.61
N GLY A 69 -13.04 6.73 19.23
CA GLY A 69 -14.31 6.42 19.88
C GLY A 69 -15.47 6.06 18.93
N LYS A 70 -15.26 6.05 17.60
CA LYS A 70 -16.28 5.71 16.60
C LYS A 70 -16.14 4.27 16.13
N ILE A 71 -17.27 3.65 15.76
CA ILE A 71 -17.29 2.32 15.15
C ILE A 71 -16.48 2.35 13.85
N THR A 72 -15.50 1.48 13.77
CA THR A 72 -14.63 1.27 12.61
C THR A 72 -14.54 -0.22 12.33
N PRO A 73 -15.31 -0.74 11.37
CA PRO A 73 -15.32 -2.16 11.05
C PRO A 73 -13.93 -2.66 10.64
N VAL A 74 -13.57 -3.84 11.12
CA VAL A 74 -12.32 -4.52 10.79
C VAL A 74 -12.64 -5.82 10.07
N PHE A 75 -11.89 -6.08 9.01
CA PHE A 75 -11.96 -7.32 8.26
C PHE A 75 -10.59 -7.99 8.24
N VAL A 76 -10.58 -9.32 8.14
CA VAL A 76 -9.35 -10.08 7.96
C VAL A 76 -9.53 -11.07 6.82
N TYR A 77 -8.60 -11.04 5.86
CA TYR A 77 -8.44 -12.10 4.87
C TYR A 77 -7.43 -13.11 5.41
N SER A 78 -7.73 -14.40 5.31
CA SER A 78 -6.79 -15.44 5.74
C SER A 78 -7.04 -16.74 4.98
N SER A 79 -5.96 -17.49 4.75
CA SER A 79 -5.99 -18.87 4.30
C SER A 79 -6.26 -19.86 5.44
N GLY A 80 -6.31 -19.37 6.70
CA GLY A 80 -6.74 -20.14 7.86
C GLY A 80 -8.26 -20.37 7.90
N ASP A 81 -8.70 -21.27 8.76
CA ASP A 81 -10.10 -21.59 8.99
C ASP A 81 -10.72 -20.84 10.18
N GLU A 82 -9.88 -20.29 11.07
CA GLU A 82 -10.30 -19.45 12.18
C GLU A 82 -9.33 -18.25 12.34
N VAL A 83 -9.87 -17.14 12.84
CA VAL A 83 -9.08 -15.94 13.17
C VAL A 83 -9.56 -15.37 14.49
N GLU A 84 -8.62 -14.99 15.35
CA GLU A 84 -8.86 -14.19 16.55
C GLU A 84 -8.25 -12.80 16.35
N LEU A 85 -9.06 -11.77 16.60
CA LEU A 85 -8.64 -10.36 16.50
C LEU A 85 -8.42 -9.78 17.88
N PHE A 86 -7.35 -9.00 18.01
CA PHE A 86 -7.00 -8.29 19.24
C PHE A 86 -6.87 -6.79 18.97
N LEU A 87 -7.36 -5.98 19.88
CA LEU A 87 -7.11 -4.54 19.92
C LEU A 87 -6.37 -4.21 21.22
N ASN A 88 -5.15 -3.68 21.11
CA ASN A 88 -4.31 -3.32 22.26
C ASN A 88 -4.12 -4.48 23.26
N GLY A 89 -4.05 -5.72 22.75
CA GLY A 89 -3.88 -6.93 23.55
C GLY A 89 -5.17 -7.55 24.08
N GLU A 90 -6.31 -6.85 23.97
CA GLU A 90 -7.62 -7.41 24.34
C GLU A 90 -8.25 -8.16 23.17
N SER A 91 -8.72 -9.38 23.41
CA SER A 91 -9.38 -10.20 22.39
C SER A 91 -10.77 -9.63 22.06
N LEU A 92 -11.01 -9.43 20.78
CA LEU A 92 -12.32 -9.09 20.21
C LEU A 92 -13.10 -10.34 19.78
N GLY A 93 -12.62 -11.51 20.19
CA GLY A 93 -13.19 -12.80 19.91
C GLY A 93 -12.58 -13.52 18.71
N ARG A 94 -12.66 -14.84 18.77
CA ARG A 94 -12.24 -15.78 17.72
C ARG A 94 -13.44 -16.16 16.88
N LYS A 95 -13.27 -16.12 15.56
CA LYS A 95 -14.30 -16.44 14.58
C LYS A 95 -13.85 -17.57 13.67
N LYS A 96 -14.77 -18.46 13.35
CA LYS A 96 -14.58 -19.53 12.38
C LYS A 96 -15.11 -19.09 11.02
N LYS A 97 -14.44 -19.50 9.95
CA LYS A 97 -14.93 -19.28 8.58
C LYS A 97 -16.17 -20.13 8.35
N GLU A 98 -17.28 -19.47 8.02
CA GLU A 98 -18.52 -20.15 7.64
C GLU A 98 -18.52 -20.51 6.15
N GLN A 99 -19.40 -21.40 5.76
CA GLN A 99 -19.55 -21.77 4.35
C GLN A 99 -19.89 -20.52 3.51
N TYR A 100 -19.22 -20.34 2.38
CA TYR A 100 -19.33 -19.19 1.47
C TYR A 100 -18.85 -17.85 2.03
N GLN A 101 -18.26 -17.80 3.22
CA GLN A 101 -17.58 -16.61 3.71
C GLN A 101 -16.17 -16.53 3.14
N TYR A 102 -15.85 -15.35 2.58
CA TYR A 102 -14.54 -15.08 1.98
C TYR A 102 -13.66 -14.20 2.86
N ARG A 103 -14.19 -13.71 4.02
CA ARG A 103 -13.46 -12.87 4.98
C ARG A 103 -14.04 -13.01 6.39
N PHE A 104 -13.22 -12.74 7.40
CA PHE A 104 -13.66 -12.58 8.78
C PHE A 104 -14.05 -11.12 9.02
N LYS A 105 -15.08 -10.85 9.84
CA LYS A 105 -15.62 -9.50 10.04
C LYS A 105 -15.83 -9.22 11.52
N TRP A 106 -15.39 -8.03 11.96
CA TRP A 106 -15.72 -7.41 13.25
C TRP A 106 -16.32 -6.04 12.96
N GLU A 107 -17.63 -5.93 12.98
CA GLU A 107 -18.37 -4.76 12.49
C GLU A 107 -18.48 -3.62 13.51
N ASN A 108 -18.32 -3.92 14.80
CA ASN A 108 -18.53 -2.97 15.89
C ASN A 108 -17.26 -2.65 16.67
N VAL A 109 -16.10 -2.65 16.01
CA VAL A 109 -14.84 -2.28 16.67
C VAL A 109 -14.81 -0.78 16.90
N ILE A 110 -14.65 -0.36 18.14
CA ILE A 110 -14.46 1.05 18.48
C ILE A 110 -13.00 1.43 18.22
N TYR A 111 -12.77 2.41 17.35
CA TYR A 111 -11.43 2.86 17.05
C TYR A 111 -10.76 3.47 18.29
N THR A 112 -9.68 2.87 18.68
CA THR A 112 -8.75 3.36 19.71
C THR A 112 -7.34 3.26 19.11
N PRO A 113 -6.52 4.31 19.17
CA PRO A 113 -5.13 4.24 18.73
C PRO A 113 -4.37 3.10 19.39
N GLY A 114 -3.47 2.45 18.65
CA GLY A 114 -2.68 1.34 19.14
C GLY A 114 -2.50 0.25 18.11
N GLU A 115 -2.57 -1.02 18.50
CA GLU A 115 -2.32 -2.17 17.67
C GLU A 115 -3.58 -3.01 17.45
N LEU A 116 -3.91 -3.28 16.19
CA LEU A 116 -4.74 -4.42 15.80
C LEU A 116 -3.84 -5.60 15.45
N LYS A 117 -4.10 -6.76 16.04
CA LYS A 117 -3.38 -8.00 15.76
C LYS A 117 -4.37 -9.10 15.42
N ALA A 118 -4.16 -9.77 14.31
CA ALA A 118 -4.90 -10.95 13.91
C ALA A 118 -4.03 -12.20 14.07
N ILE A 119 -4.56 -13.23 14.71
CA ILE A 119 -3.95 -14.55 14.81
C ILE A 119 -4.85 -15.52 14.06
N ALA A 120 -4.36 -16.06 12.96
CA ALA A 120 -5.05 -17.06 12.16
C ALA A 120 -4.63 -18.47 12.59
N TYR A 121 -5.60 -19.39 12.54
CA TYR A 121 -5.42 -20.79 12.85
C TYR A 121 -5.89 -21.65 11.68
N LYS A 122 -5.29 -22.81 11.50
CA LYS A 122 -5.71 -23.84 10.53
C LYS A 122 -5.62 -25.20 11.20
N ASN A 123 -6.74 -25.94 11.19
CA ASN A 123 -6.85 -27.24 11.89
C ASN A 123 -6.45 -27.15 13.39
N GLY A 124 -6.85 -26.08 14.06
CA GLY A 124 -6.59 -25.81 15.47
C GLY A 124 -5.14 -25.37 15.80
N LYS A 125 -4.24 -25.28 14.82
CA LYS A 125 -2.84 -24.85 15.00
C LYS A 125 -2.66 -23.42 14.57
N LEU A 126 -1.70 -22.71 15.20
CA LEU A 126 -1.28 -21.38 14.74
C LEU A 126 -0.87 -21.46 13.28
N TRP A 127 -1.42 -20.56 12.46
CA TRP A 127 -1.20 -20.55 11.01
C TRP A 127 -0.45 -19.31 10.55
N ALA A 128 -0.95 -18.13 10.89
CA ALA A 128 -0.32 -16.86 10.54
C ALA A 128 -0.65 -15.79 11.58
N THR A 129 0.15 -14.76 11.64
CA THR A 129 -0.08 -13.59 12.49
C THR A 129 0.22 -12.33 11.67
N GLU A 130 -0.63 -11.31 11.79
CA GLU A 130 -0.39 -9.97 11.25
C GLU A 130 -0.76 -8.92 12.30
N SER A 131 -0.06 -7.80 12.25
CA SER A 131 -0.37 -6.63 13.08
C SER A 131 -0.33 -5.36 12.22
N VAL A 132 -1.30 -4.49 12.43
CA VAL A 132 -1.31 -3.10 11.94
C VAL A 132 -1.38 -2.15 13.13
N ARG A 133 -0.71 -0.99 13.02
CA ARG A 133 -0.60 -0.06 14.14
C ARG A 133 -0.95 1.36 13.74
N THR A 134 -1.49 2.11 14.69
CA THR A 134 -1.53 3.56 14.58
C THR A 134 -0.11 4.09 14.60
N THR A 135 0.25 4.85 13.57
CA THR A 135 1.60 5.42 13.42
C THR A 135 1.69 6.81 14.04
N GLY A 136 2.91 7.22 14.33
CA GLY A 136 3.22 8.62 14.59
C GLY A 136 3.29 9.45 13.31
N GLU A 137 3.71 10.71 13.47
CA GLU A 137 3.94 11.62 12.34
C GLU A 137 5.05 11.11 11.41
N PRO A 138 4.97 11.38 10.09
CA PRO A 138 6.04 11.13 9.15
C PRO A 138 7.38 11.69 9.63
N ALA A 139 8.45 10.89 9.61
CA ALA A 139 9.74 11.30 10.16
C ALA A 139 10.93 10.99 9.23
N LEU A 140 10.86 9.92 8.47
CA LEU A 140 11.97 9.49 7.63
C LEU A 140 11.50 8.80 6.36
N LEU A 141 12.35 8.83 5.35
CA LEU A 141 12.23 8.04 4.14
C LEU A 141 12.99 6.73 4.32
N GLN A 142 12.43 5.66 3.77
CA GLN A 142 13.14 4.39 3.61
C GLN A 142 13.07 3.96 2.15
N VAL A 143 14.19 3.45 1.64
CA VAL A 143 14.29 2.87 0.31
C VAL A 143 14.64 1.40 0.38
N SER A 144 14.01 0.60 -0.47
CA SER A 144 14.24 -0.84 -0.57
C SER A 144 14.27 -1.24 -2.03
N ALA A 145 15.40 -1.78 -2.49
CA ALA A 145 15.51 -2.31 -3.85
C ALA A 145 15.01 -3.76 -3.89
N TYR A 146 14.26 -4.12 -4.92
CA TYR A 146 13.84 -5.51 -5.16
C TYR A 146 15.05 -6.43 -5.40
N LYS A 147 16.08 -5.89 -6.12
CA LYS A 147 17.40 -6.49 -6.29
C LYS A 147 18.46 -5.41 -6.07
N ASP A 148 19.50 -5.73 -5.35
CA ASP A 148 20.67 -4.85 -5.12
C ASP A 148 21.74 -4.95 -6.22
N LYS A 149 21.51 -5.82 -7.22
CA LYS A 149 22.39 -6.07 -8.37
C LYS A 149 21.57 -6.20 -9.65
N ILE A 150 22.06 -5.60 -10.73
CA ILE A 150 21.48 -5.71 -12.07
C ILE A 150 22.54 -6.03 -13.11
N LYS A 151 22.18 -6.83 -14.11
CA LYS A 151 23.02 -7.16 -15.27
C LYS A 151 22.84 -6.10 -16.34
N VAL A 152 23.90 -5.32 -16.59
CA VAL A 152 23.88 -4.23 -17.58
C VAL A 152 23.72 -4.75 -19.00
N ALA A 153 24.40 -5.87 -19.32
CA ALA A 153 24.33 -6.52 -20.64
C ALA A 153 22.92 -6.98 -21.00
N ASP A 154 22.14 -7.44 -20.01
CA ASP A 154 20.76 -7.92 -20.20
C ASP A 154 19.73 -6.78 -20.16
N ASN A 155 20.16 -5.51 -20.06
CA ASN A 155 19.29 -4.35 -19.88
C ASN A 155 18.34 -4.45 -18.67
N GLU A 156 18.74 -5.14 -17.60
CA GLU A 156 17.93 -5.26 -16.40
C GLU A 156 17.62 -3.88 -15.78
N LEU A 157 16.43 -3.79 -15.20
CA LEU A 157 15.97 -2.62 -14.44
C LEU A 157 16.06 -2.89 -12.95
N ALA A 158 16.37 -1.86 -12.16
CA ALA A 158 16.18 -1.92 -10.72
C ALA A 158 14.88 -1.22 -10.32
N PHE A 159 14.09 -1.92 -9.52
CA PHE A 159 12.82 -1.46 -8.95
C PHE A 159 13.05 -1.13 -7.48
N ILE A 160 12.82 0.12 -7.09
CA ILE A 160 13.12 0.63 -5.77
C ILE A 160 11.84 1.20 -5.17
N THR A 161 11.40 0.60 -4.07
CA THR A 161 10.27 1.11 -3.27
C THR A 161 10.78 2.20 -2.33
N VAL A 162 10.16 3.36 -2.38
CA VAL A 162 10.30 4.43 -1.39
C VAL A 162 9.11 4.37 -0.45
N SER A 163 9.33 4.42 0.85
CA SER A 163 8.26 4.49 1.84
C SER A 163 8.50 5.58 2.86
N ILE A 164 7.41 6.21 3.31
CA ILE A 164 7.43 7.18 4.40
C ILE A 164 7.13 6.45 5.70
N ARG A 165 7.98 6.68 6.70
CA ARG A 165 7.88 6.02 7.99
C ARG A 165 7.90 7.02 9.13
N ASP A 166 7.28 6.63 10.22
CA ASP A 166 7.37 7.33 11.49
C ASP A 166 8.71 7.06 12.21
N LYS A 167 8.89 7.65 13.38
CA LYS A 167 10.10 7.46 14.21
C LYS A 167 10.31 6.02 14.68
N THR A 168 9.25 5.20 14.70
CA THR A 168 9.32 3.77 15.10
C THR A 168 9.67 2.86 13.92
N GLY A 169 9.70 3.40 12.69
CA GLY A 169 9.93 2.65 11.47
C GLY A 169 8.67 2.06 10.85
N SER A 170 7.49 2.39 11.35
CA SER A 170 6.21 1.97 10.76
C SER A 170 5.87 2.82 9.55
N VAL A 171 5.34 2.21 8.48
CA VAL A 171 4.86 2.94 7.31
C VAL A 171 3.65 3.77 7.70
N VAL A 172 3.68 5.06 7.33
CA VAL A 172 2.55 5.98 7.58
C VAL A 172 1.58 5.91 6.39
N PRO A 173 0.44 5.21 6.52
CA PRO A 173 -0.43 4.90 5.38
C PRO A 173 -1.23 6.09 4.87
N THR A 174 -1.15 7.23 5.54
CA THR A 174 -1.81 8.48 5.16
C THR A 174 -0.83 9.54 4.63
N ALA A 175 0.46 9.18 4.49
CA ALA A 175 1.49 10.13 4.08
C ALA A 175 1.52 10.31 2.57
N ASN A 176 1.34 11.56 2.12
CA ASN A 176 1.39 11.97 0.71
C ASN A 176 2.38 13.14 0.56
N HIS A 177 3.68 12.84 0.71
CA HIS A 177 4.74 13.84 0.65
C HIS A 177 5.40 13.85 -0.73
N LYS A 178 5.80 15.02 -1.18
CA LYS A 178 6.55 15.18 -2.42
C LYS A 178 7.97 14.67 -2.24
N ILE A 179 8.35 13.70 -3.06
CA ILE A 179 9.69 13.10 -3.08
C ILE A 179 10.44 13.60 -4.29
N LYS A 180 11.69 14.00 -4.08
CA LYS A 180 12.68 14.29 -5.12
C LYS A 180 13.66 13.14 -5.22
N CYS A 181 13.86 12.64 -6.44
CA CYS A 181 14.76 11.53 -6.73
C CYS A 181 16.00 12.05 -7.49
N LYS A 182 17.19 11.72 -6.99
CA LYS A 182 18.47 11.98 -7.65
C LYS A 182 19.20 10.67 -7.84
N LEU A 183 19.75 10.46 -9.04
CA LEU A 183 20.58 9.29 -9.34
C LEU A 183 22.03 9.75 -9.56
N GLU A 184 22.96 9.06 -8.92
CA GLU A 184 24.40 9.18 -9.12
C GLU A 184 24.95 7.93 -9.80
N GLY A 185 25.95 8.10 -10.67
CA GLY A 185 26.54 7.03 -11.48
C GLY A 185 26.04 7.02 -12.93
N GLU A 186 26.52 6.05 -13.71
CA GLU A 186 26.24 5.95 -15.15
C GLU A 186 24.89 5.29 -15.43
N GLY A 187 23.80 6.00 -15.18
CA GLY A 187 22.44 5.51 -15.35
C GLY A 187 21.41 6.63 -15.41
N LYS A 188 20.15 6.25 -15.47
CA LYS A 188 19.01 7.19 -15.46
C LYS A 188 17.83 6.64 -14.69
N ILE A 189 17.02 7.54 -14.13
CA ILE A 189 15.68 7.25 -13.65
C ILE A 189 14.80 7.09 -14.90
N VAL A 190 14.22 5.89 -15.06
CA VAL A 190 13.38 5.56 -16.22
C VAL A 190 11.93 5.94 -15.97
N ALA A 191 11.48 5.67 -14.74
CA ALA A 191 10.12 5.97 -14.33
C ALA A 191 10.00 6.15 -12.82
N THR A 192 8.97 6.90 -12.44
CA THR A 192 8.44 6.96 -11.09
C THR A 192 6.93 6.74 -11.13
N ASP A 193 6.38 6.05 -10.15
CA ASP A 193 4.94 5.91 -9.94
C ASP A 193 4.60 5.78 -8.46
N ASN A 194 3.39 6.14 -8.07
CA ASN A 194 2.92 6.03 -6.69
C ASN A 194 1.67 5.14 -6.56
N GLY A 195 1.18 4.58 -7.67
CA GLY A 195 -0.02 3.75 -7.69
C GLY A 195 -1.34 4.51 -7.61
N ASP A 196 -1.34 5.83 -7.45
CA ASP A 196 -2.55 6.64 -7.49
C ASP A 196 -3.15 6.65 -8.90
N PRO A 197 -4.33 6.06 -9.11
CA PRO A 197 -4.97 6.01 -10.42
C PRO A 197 -5.38 7.38 -10.95
N THR A 198 -5.42 8.42 -10.10
CA THR A 198 -5.78 9.78 -10.47
C THR A 198 -4.57 10.67 -10.78
N SER A 199 -3.36 10.22 -10.47
CA SER A 199 -2.14 10.98 -10.75
C SER A 199 -1.87 11.04 -12.25
N LEU A 200 -1.85 12.25 -12.80
CA LEU A 200 -1.52 12.52 -14.22
C LEU A 200 -0.07 12.93 -14.44
N ILE A 201 0.77 12.92 -13.39
CA ILE A 201 2.20 13.24 -13.49
C ILE A 201 2.87 12.20 -14.39
N SER A 202 3.71 12.66 -15.34
CA SER A 202 4.44 11.78 -16.25
C SER A 202 5.26 10.73 -15.49
N PHE A 203 5.31 9.51 -16.00
CA PHE A 203 6.17 8.47 -15.43
C PHE A 203 7.66 8.84 -15.47
N SER A 204 8.09 9.65 -16.41
CA SER A 204 9.49 10.13 -16.52
C SER A 204 9.84 11.25 -15.52
N ALA A 205 8.88 11.73 -14.72
CA ALA A 205 9.18 12.74 -13.71
C ALA A 205 10.08 12.16 -12.60
N THR A 206 11.03 12.97 -12.14
CA THR A 206 11.92 12.62 -11.02
C THR A 206 11.42 13.14 -9.67
N GLU A 207 10.29 13.85 -9.69
CA GLU A 207 9.59 14.33 -8.51
C GLU A 207 8.15 13.83 -8.55
N ARG A 208 7.68 13.26 -7.44
CA ARG A 208 6.32 12.74 -7.30
C ARG A 208 5.91 12.71 -5.83
N GLU A 209 4.63 12.89 -5.55
CA GLU A 209 4.07 12.61 -4.24
C GLU A 209 3.96 11.11 -4.00
N THR A 210 4.18 10.68 -2.75
CA THR A 210 3.79 9.33 -2.33
C THR A 210 2.28 9.20 -2.30
N PHE A 211 1.79 7.98 -2.41
CA PHE A 211 0.39 7.64 -2.23
C PHE A 211 0.30 6.51 -1.21
N ASN A 212 -0.50 6.70 -0.16
CA ASN A 212 -0.57 5.76 0.96
C ASN A 212 0.80 5.43 1.57
N GLY A 213 1.70 6.41 1.60
CA GLY A 213 3.05 6.27 2.13
C GLY A 213 4.07 5.60 1.19
N PHE A 214 3.72 5.29 -0.07
CA PHE A 214 4.58 4.56 -1.00
C PHE A 214 4.81 5.30 -2.33
N MET A 215 5.94 4.98 -2.96
CA MET A 215 6.30 5.37 -4.32
C MET A 215 7.28 4.34 -4.89
N LEU A 216 7.19 4.07 -6.18
CA LEU A 216 8.14 3.26 -6.94
C LEU A 216 9.08 4.17 -7.74
N VAL A 217 10.36 3.82 -7.76
CA VAL A 217 11.37 4.39 -8.67
C VAL A 217 11.98 3.27 -9.48
N VAL A 218 12.03 3.43 -10.80
CA VAL A 218 12.65 2.48 -11.72
C VAL A 218 13.91 3.13 -12.31
N ILE A 219 15.06 2.48 -12.15
CA ILE A 219 16.33 2.95 -12.70
C ILE A 219 16.93 1.96 -13.68
N LYS A 220 17.72 2.47 -14.61
CA LYS A 220 18.46 1.71 -15.63
C LYS A 220 19.88 2.21 -15.72
N ALA A 221 20.86 1.29 -15.81
CA ALA A 221 22.23 1.63 -16.15
C ALA A 221 22.37 1.98 -17.62
N HIS A 222 23.33 2.83 -17.96
CA HIS A 222 23.75 3.02 -19.34
C HIS A 222 24.49 1.78 -19.85
N GLN A 223 24.46 1.57 -21.16
CA GLN A 223 25.16 0.42 -21.76
C GLN A 223 26.66 0.52 -21.49
N GLY A 224 27.25 -0.58 -21.02
CA GLY A 224 28.67 -0.64 -20.68
C GLY A 224 29.04 -0.01 -19.31
N ALA A 225 28.08 0.54 -18.59
CA ALA A 225 28.31 1.09 -17.25
C ALA A 225 28.85 0.02 -16.30
N LYS A 226 29.74 0.46 -15.38
CA LYS A 226 30.35 -0.39 -14.35
C LYS A 226 30.26 0.27 -12.97
N GLY A 227 30.49 -0.53 -11.94
CA GLY A 227 30.49 -0.05 -10.56
C GLY A 227 29.11 -0.07 -9.94
N LYS A 228 28.56 1.08 -9.58
CA LYS A 228 27.25 1.18 -8.92
C LYS A 228 26.46 2.41 -9.32
N LEU A 229 25.14 2.32 -9.22
CA LEU A 229 24.22 3.46 -9.21
C LEU A 229 23.80 3.74 -7.76
N ARG A 230 23.69 4.99 -7.37
CA ARG A 230 23.15 5.40 -6.08
C ARG A 230 21.89 6.23 -6.30
N LEU A 231 20.75 5.72 -5.86
CA LEU A 231 19.51 6.49 -5.78
C LEU A 231 19.45 7.20 -4.42
N ILE A 232 19.26 8.52 -4.45
CA ILE A 232 19.04 9.37 -3.29
C ILE A 232 17.62 9.90 -3.39
N VAL A 233 16.87 9.82 -2.30
CA VAL A 233 15.51 10.36 -2.18
C VAL A 233 15.42 11.36 -1.05
N GLU A 234 14.78 12.49 -1.32
CA GLU A 234 14.66 13.61 -0.41
C GLU A 234 13.19 14.08 -0.36
N SER A 235 12.77 14.56 0.79
CA SER A 235 11.49 15.23 0.99
C SER A 235 11.66 16.30 2.06
N GLU A 236 10.84 17.32 1.98
CA GLU A 236 10.83 18.38 2.97
C GLU A 236 10.50 17.84 4.37
N ASN A 237 11.27 18.24 5.38
CA ASN A 237 11.10 17.88 6.79
C ASN A 237 11.23 16.37 7.11
N LEU A 238 11.68 15.53 6.18
CA LEU A 238 11.95 14.12 6.41
C LEU A 238 13.44 13.82 6.28
N LYS A 239 13.92 12.86 7.09
CA LYS A 239 15.27 12.34 6.93
C LYS A 239 15.38 11.64 5.57
N SER A 240 16.34 12.07 4.74
CA SER A 240 16.62 11.48 3.43
C SER A 240 17.10 10.03 3.52
N ALA A 241 16.99 9.30 2.42
CA ALA A 241 17.47 7.93 2.30
C ALA A 241 18.18 7.70 0.97
N SER A 242 19.05 6.70 0.91
CA SER A 242 19.70 6.28 -0.33
C SER A 242 19.90 4.77 -0.40
N VAL A 243 20.03 4.24 -1.61
CA VAL A 243 20.34 2.83 -1.88
C VAL A 243 21.32 2.72 -3.04
N ASP A 244 22.28 1.81 -2.91
CA ASP A 244 23.24 1.47 -3.96
C ASP A 244 22.76 0.23 -4.72
N ILE A 245 22.87 0.26 -6.06
CA ILE A 245 22.61 -0.85 -6.96
C ILE A 245 23.90 -1.18 -7.68
N ASN A 246 24.43 -2.37 -7.49
CA ASN A 246 25.67 -2.84 -8.11
C ASN A 246 25.43 -3.26 -9.56
N LEU A 247 26.34 -2.90 -10.44
CA LEU A 247 26.31 -3.22 -11.87
C LEU A 247 27.18 -4.44 -12.14
N LEU A 248 26.60 -5.49 -12.76
CA LEU A 248 27.24 -6.75 -13.14
C LEU A 248 27.45 -6.84 -14.64
#